data_4d7351c46eb3a8973dfb28caf75a1c1d
#
_entry.id   4d7351c46eb3a8973dfb28caf75a1c1d
#
_cell.length_a   1.000
_cell.length_b   1.000
_cell.length_c   1.000
_cell.angle_alpha   90.00
_cell.angle_beta   90.00
_cell.angle_gamma   90.00
#
_symmetry.space_group_name_H-M   'P 1'
#
loop_
_entity.id
_entity.type
_entity.pdbx_description
1 polymer ?
#
loop_
_entity_poly.entity_id
_entity_poly.type
_entity_poly.pdbx_seq_one_letter_code
_entity_poly.pdbx_strand_id
1 'polypeptide(L)'
;FVDLKRDMTVEDAFKRIRRTGVDKETIYTCYVTDASRHLLGVTTVKELLLHDQDDRIEAFMETNVIYVNTLSDQEEAAAQLSKYDFLALPVVDLEERLVGIITVDDAMDVIQEENTEDIQKMNAIVPTERTYLKTGVLATWKSRIPWLLLLMVSATFTGSIITSFEDKLARSEERRV
;
A
#
# COMPACT_ATOMS: atom_id res chain seq x y z
N PHE A 1 9.07 16.77 -0.48
CA PHE A 1 7.93 17.66 -0.76
C PHE A 1 8.25 19.12 -0.55
N VAL A 2 7.44 20.03 -1.13
CA VAL A 2 7.53 21.47 -0.90
C VAL A 2 6.47 21.88 0.13
N ASP A 3 6.91 22.55 1.19
CA ASP A 3 6.04 23.17 2.19
C ASP A 3 5.92 24.67 1.94
N LEU A 4 4.72 25.20 1.97
CA LEU A 4 4.39 26.61 1.86
C LEU A 4 3.75 27.11 3.14
N LYS A 5 3.69 28.42 3.33
CA LYS A 5 2.96 29.06 4.44
C LYS A 5 1.72 29.76 3.91
N ARG A 6 0.64 29.70 4.70
CA ARG A 6 -0.67 30.23 4.31
C ARG A 6 -0.65 31.73 3.92
N ASP A 7 0.23 32.50 4.54
CA ASP A 7 0.38 33.95 4.34
C ASP A 7 1.29 34.34 3.16
N MET A 8 1.96 33.35 2.53
CA MET A 8 2.78 33.59 1.35
C MET A 8 1.94 34.01 0.16
N THR A 9 2.54 34.83 -0.71
CA THR A 9 2.00 35.13 -2.03
C THR A 9 2.42 34.05 -3.04
N VAL A 10 1.75 34.03 -4.19
CA VAL A 10 2.11 33.15 -5.31
C VAL A 10 3.56 33.39 -5.75
N GLU A 11 4.01 34.67 -5.78
CA GLU A 11 5.40 35.02 -6.10
C GLU A 11 6.38 34.38 -5.10
N ASP A 12 6.09 34.47 -3.81
CA ASP A 12 6.91 33.86 -2.75
C ASP A 12 6.95 32.35 -2.84
N ALA A 13 5.80 31.71 -3.16
CA ALA A 13 5.72 30.28 -3.40
C ALA A 13 6.62 29.84 -4.55
N PHE A 14 6.60 30.55 -5.69
CA PHE A 14 7.52 30.25 -6.80
C PHE A 14 8.98 30.44 -6.44
N LYS A 15 9.33 31.49 -5.68
CA LYS A 15 10.70 31.67 -5.19
C LYS A 15 11.12 30.50 -4.31
N ARG A 16 10.23 30.04 -3.44
CA ARG A 16 10.49 28.89 -2.57
C ARG A 16 10.63 27.59 -3.36
N ILE A 17 9.73 27.29 -4.29
CA ILE A 17 9.78 26.11 -5.16
C ILE A 17 11.11 26.09 -5.94
N ARG A 18 11.51 27.19 -6.56
CA ARG A 18 12.77 27.27 -7.31
C ARG A 18 14.02 27.03 -6.44
N ARG A 19 13.97 27.49 -5.18
CA ARG A 19 15.08 27.34 -4.25
C ARG A 19 15.20 25.95 -3.65
N THR A 20 14.06 25.31 -3.35
CA THR A 20 14.04 24.06 -2.58
C THR A 20 13.59 22.84 -3.39
N GLY A 21 12.97 23.04 -4.54
CA GLY A 21 12.34 21.97 -5.33
C GLY A 21 13.32 21.04 -6.02
N VAL A 22 14.59 21.45 -6.22
CA VAL A 22 15.62 20.64 -6.92
C VAL A 22 15.87 19.32 -6.18
N ASP A 23 15.81 19.34 -4.84
CA ASP A 23 16.09 18.17 -4.01
C ASP A 23 14.79 17.50 -3.50
N LYS A 24 13.65 17.78 -4.12
CA LYS A 24 12.35 17.24 -3.70
C LYS A 24 11.84 16.19 -4.67
N GLU A 25 11.25 15.14 -4.14
CA GLU A 25 10.65 14.04 -4.89
C GLU A 25 9.60 14.54 -5.89
N THR A 26 8.76 15.45 -5.45
CA THR A 26 7.77 16.12 -6.30
C THR A 26 7.63 17.59 -5.95
N ILE A 27 7.34 18.41 -6.97
CA ILE A 27 6.97 19.83 -6.83
C ILE A 27 5.53 20.07 -7.26
N TYR A 28 4.85 19.09 -7.86
CA TYR A 28 3.50 19.26 -8.43
C TYR A 28 2.46 19.58 -7.37
N THR A 29 2.59 18.97 -6.21
CA THR A 29 1.75 19.20 -5.04
C THR A 29 2.55 19.90 -3.95
N CYS A 30 2.04 21.02 -3.47
CA CYS A 30 2.64 21.82 -2.41
C CYS A 30 1.73 21.79 -1.18
N TYR A 31 2.30 21.49 -0.02
CA TYR A 31 1.55 21.39 1.23
C TYR A 31 1.66 22.67 2.03
N VAL A 32 0.52 23.17 2.49
CA VAL A 32 0.46 24.41 3.28
C VAL A 32 0.47 24.06 4.76
N THR A 33 1.45 24.62 5.49
CA THR A 33 1.62 24.32 6.91
C THR A 33 1.73 25.59 7.75
N ASP A 34 1.42 25.49 9.05
CA ASP A 34 1.69 26.54 10.04
C ASP A 34 3.16 26.54 10.49
N ALA A 35 3.48 27.38 11.51
CA ALA A 35 4.82 27.45 12.09
C ALA A 35 5.21 26.17 12.84
N SER A 36 4.25 25.40 13.32
CA SER A 36 4.41 24.12 14.05
C SER A 36 4.37 22.91 13.10
N ARG A 37 4.26 23.14 11.79
CA ARG A 37 4.16 22.14 10.73
C ARG A 37 2.81 21.40 10.66
N HIS A 38 1.75 21.86 11.33
CA HIS A 38 0.44 21.25 11.13
C HIS A 38 0.00 21.46 9.68
N LEU A 39 -0.59 20.42 9.10
CA LEU A 39 -1.08 20.45 7.72
C LEU A 39 -2.39 21.27 7.68
N LEU A 40 -2.35 22.43 7.02
CA LEU A 40 -3.49 23.35 6.89
C LEU A 40 -4.23 23.23 5.57
N GLY A 41 -3.53 22.81 4.53
CA GLY A 41 -4.09 22.75 3.19
C GLY A 41 -3.10 22.21 2.16
N VAL A 42 -3.56 22.14 0.95
CA VAL A 42 -2.77 21.73 -0.22
C VAL A 42 -3.07 22.68 -1.39
N THR A 43 -2.08 22.91 -2.22
CA THR A 43 -2.23 23.58 -3.52
C THR A 43 -1.33 22.91 -4.55
N THR A 44 -1.63 23.09 -5.82
CA THR A 44 -0.83 22.51 -6.91
C THR A 44 -0.05 23.62 -7.63
N VAL A 45 1.06 23.24 -8.26
CA VAL A 45 1.80 24.18 -9.14
C VAL A 45 0.89 24.70 -10.26
N LYS A 46 -0.07 23.90 -10.72
CA LYS A 46 -1.09 24.34 -11.69
C LYS A 46 -1.92 25.50 -11.16
N GLU A 47 -2.42 25.41 -9.93
CA GLU A 47 -3.19 26.50 -9.30
C GLU A 47 -2.34 27.74 -9.11
N LEU A 48 -1.11 27.59 -8.63
CA LEU A 48 -0.16 28.70 -8.53
C LEU A 48 0.08 29.43 -9.87
N LEU A 49 0.04 28.71 -11.00
CA LEU A 49 0.21 29.30 -12.34
C LEU A 49 -1.04 30.02 -12.84
N LEU A 50 -2.22 29.69 -12.31
CA LEU A 50 -3.50 30.26 -12.72
C LEU A 50 -3.91 31.51 -11.89
N HIS A 51 -3.25 31.73 -10.76
CA HIS A 51 -3.48 32.87 -9.87
C HIS A 51 -2.47 33.99 -10.08
N ASP A 52 -2.87 35.24 -9.73
CA ASP A 52 -1.99 36.38 -9.80
C ASP A 52 -0.88 36.33 -8.78
N GLN A 53 0.26 36.97 -9.08
CA GLN A 53 1.46 36.89 -8.26
C GLN A 53 1.28 37.42 -6.83
N ASP A 54 0.36 38.37 -6.67
CA ASP A 54 0.06 39.01 -5.39
C ASP A 54 -1.00 38.26 -4.57
N ASP A 55 -1.66 37.26 -5.17
CA ASP A 55 -2.66 36.46 -4.47
C ASP A 55 -2.02 35.68 -3.32
N ARG A 56 -2.72 35.59 -2.19
CA ARG A 56 -2.30 34.80 -1.04
C ARG A 56 -2.74 33.36 -1.17
N ILE A 57 -1.88 32.44 -0.78
CA ILE A 57 -2.15 30.99 -0.84
C ILE A 57 -3.41 30.63 -0.05
N GLU A 58 -3.65 31.27 1.09
CA GLU A 58 -4.85 31.04 1.92
C GLU A 58 -6.18 31.32 1.20
N ALA A 59 -6.16 32.09 0.13
CA ALA A 59 -7.38 32.45 -0.60
C ALA A 59 -7.87 31.33 -1.53
N PHE A 60 -7.00 30.42 -1.95
CA PHE A 60 -7.33 29.40 -2.96
C PHE A 60 -6.84 27.99 -2.60
N MET A 61 -6.07 27.80 -1.51
CA MET A 61 -5.65 26.47 -1.08
C MET A 61 -6.87 25.59 -0.76
N GLU A 62 -6.79 24.31 -1.10
CA GLU A 62 -7.76 23.31 -0.67
C GLU A 62 -7.49 22.95 0.80
N THR A 63 -8.50 23.11 1.66
CA THR A 63 -8.40 22.86 3.09
C THR A 63 -8.90 21.46 3.50
N ASN A 64 -9.68 20.81 2.64
CA ASN A 64 -10.15 19.46 2.88
C ASN A 64 -9.09 18.45 2.39
N VAL A 65 -7.97 18.37 3.10
CA VAL A 65 -6.83 17.54 2.70
C VAL A 65 -7.05 16.09 3.12
N ILE A 66 -6.91 15.18 2.17
CA ILE A 66 -6.84 13.75 2.45
C ILE A 66 -5.38 13.44 2.82
N TYR A 67 -5.19 12.79 3.97
CA TYR A 67 -3.88 12.40 4.48
C TYR A 67 -3.94 11.02 5.15
N VAL A 68 -2.79 10.43 5.40
CA VAL A 68 -2.64 9.23 6.23
C VAL A 68 -1.80 9.55 7.45
N ASN A 69 -2.00 8.76 8.49
CA ASN A 69 -1.20 8.84 9.72
C ASN A 69 0.04 7.96 9.60
N THR A 70 1.10 8.28 10.34
CA THR A 70 2.32 7.43 10.43
C THR A 70 2.05 6.00 10.93
N LEU A 71 0.89 5.75 11.52
CA LEU A 71 0.47 4.43 12.02
C LEU A 71 -0.53 3.73 11.08
N SER A 72 -0.96 4.39 9.99
CA SER A 72 -1.84 3.77 8.99
C SER A 72 -1.12 2.65 8.27
N ASP A 73 -1.88 1.64 7.87
CA ASP A 73 -1.40 0.54 7.05
C ASP A 73 -0.95 1.02 5.67
N GLN A 74 0.10 0.41 5.13
CA GLN A 74 0.60 0.73 3.80
C GLN A 74 -0.41 0.46 2.69
N GLU A 75 -1.22 -0.60 2.82
CA GLU A 75 -2.33 -0.90 1.89
C GLU A 75 -3.37 0.22 1.88
N GLU A 76 -3.71 0.76 3.05
CA GLU A 76 -4.67 1.86 3.15
C GLU A 76 -4.15 3.10 2.43
N ALA A 77 -2.87 3.43 2.61
CA ALA A 77 -2.24 4.55 1.93
C ALA A 77 -2.22 4.38 0.40
N ALA A 78 -1.85 3.18 -0.08
CA ALA A 78 -1.85 2.84 -1.50
C ALA A 78 -3.27 2.86 -2.09
N ALA A 79 -4.26 2.35 -1.36
CA ALA A 79 -5.66 2.38 -1.78
C ALA A 79 -6.21 3.81 -1.89
N GLN A 80 -5.83 4.71 -0.97
CA GLN A 80 -6.23 6.13 -1.05
C GLN A 80 -5.59 6.84 -2.24
N LEU A 81 -4.30 6.65 -2.50
CA LEU A 81 -3.62 7.18 -3.68
C LEU A 81 -4.33 6.76 -4.97
N SER A 82 -4.64 5.47 -5.10
CA SER A 82 -5.35 4.93 -6.26
C SER A 82 -6.78 5.42 -6.38
N LYS A 83 -7.51 5.54 -5.27
CA LYS A 83 -8.93 5.93 -5.25
C LYS A 83 -9.14 7.37 -5.69
N TYR A 84 -8.22 8.27 -5.34
CA TYR A 84 -8.33 9.71 -5.61
C TYR A 84 -7.42 10.18 -6.74
N ASP A 85 -6.72 9.29 -7.42
CA ASP A 85 -5.75 9.59 -8.49
C ASP A 85 -4.69 10.61 -8.07
N PHE A 86 -4.22 10.52 -6.81
CA PHE A 86 -3.20 11.43 -6.31
C PHE A 86 -1.81 11.02 -6.77
N LEU A 87 -0.97 12.01 -7.06
CA LEU A 87 0.46 11.80 -7.35
C LEU A 87 1.28 11.63 -6.07
N ALA A 88 0.82 12.20 -4.97
CA ALA A 88 1.44 12.08 -3.65
C ALA A 88 0.40 12.33 -2.55
N LEU A 89 0.53 11.60 -1.46
CA LEU A 89 -0.35 11.65 -0.28
C LEU A 89 0.46 12.15 0.92
N PRO A 90 0.01 13.17 1.66
CA PRO A 90 0.72 13.64 2.83
C PRO A 90 0.56 12.68 4.01
N VAL A 91 1.65 12.52 4.75
CA VAL A 91 1.71 11.72 5.98
C VAL A 91 1.85 12.66 7.18
N VAL A 92 0.97 12.49 8.16
CA VAL A 92 0.99 13.28 9.39
C VAL A 92 1.28 12.39 10.61
N ASP A 93 1.79 13.00 11.67
CA ASP A 93 1.92 12.35 12.99
C ASP A 93 0.61 12.44 13.81
N LEU A 94 0.66 12.00 15.05
CA LEU A 94 -0.51 12.03 15.96
C LEU A 94 -0.95 13.44 16.33
N GLU A 95 -0.08 14.43 16.16
CA GLU A 95 -0.38 15.84 16.38
C GLU A 95 -0.72 16.58 15.07
N GLU A 96 -1.06 15.85 14.00
CA GLU A 96 -1.41 16.39 12.67
C GLU A 96 -0.29 17.21 12.01
N ARG A 97 0.97 16.99 12.39
CA ARG A 97 2.12 17.64 11.76
C ARG A 97 2.56 16.86 10.55
N LEU A 98 2.80 17.56 9.45
CA LEU A 98 3.30 16.98 8.21
C LEU A 98 4.73 16.44 8.40
N VAL A 99 4.90 15.13 8.33
CA VAL A 99 6.20 14.45 8.50
C VAL A 99 6.79 13.97 7.19
N GLY A 100 5.97 13.65 6.19
CA GLY A 100 6.42 13.13 4.92
C GLY A 100 5.33 13.13 3.85
N ILE A 101 5.65 12.48 2.73
CA ILE A 101 4.70 12.14 1.66
C ILE A 101 4.94 10.68 1.25
N ILE A 102 3.91 10.06 0.70
CA ILE A 102 3.99 8.80 -0.05
C ILE A 102 3.67 9.15 -1.49
N THR A 103 4.50 8.72 -2.43
CA THR A 103 4.30 8.96 -3.85
C THR A 103 3.60 7.79 -4.54
N VAL A 104 3.03 8.01 -5.71
CA VAL A 104 2.29 6.96 -6.44
C VAL A 104 3.17 5.79 -6.86
N ASP A 105 4.44 6.02 -7.17
CA ASP A 105 5.42 4.98 -7.49
C ASP A 105 5.70 4.07 -6.29
N ASP A 106 5.92 4.62 -5.09
CA ASP A 106 6.05 3.84 -3.85
C ASP A 106 4.77 3.03 -3.57
N ALA A 107 3.59 3.64 -3.78
CA ALA A 107 2.32 2.94 -3.61
C ALA A 107 2.11 1.79 -4.61
N MET A 108 2.62 1.92 -5.84
CA MET A 108 2.57 0.84 -6.83
C MET A 108 3.41 -0.36 -6.39
N ASP A 109 4.57 -0.13 -5.81
CA ASP A 109 5.42 -1.18 -5.27
C ASP A 109 4.72 -1.93 -4.12
N VAL A 110 4.08 -1.20 -3.20
CA VAL A 110 3.27 -1.79 -2.12
C VAL A 110 2.13 -2.65 -2.67
N ILE A 111 1.36 -2.14 -3.63
CA ILE A 111 0.26 -2.90 -4.26
C ILE A 111 0.77 -4.19 -4.91
N GLN A 112 1.94 -4.15 -5.55
CA GLN A 112 2.52 -5.33 -6.17
C GLN A 112 3.00 -6.36 -5.14
N GLU A 113 3.59 -5.91 -4.03
CA GLU A 113 4.02 -6.77 -2.93
C GLU A 113 2.83 -7.45 -2.26
N GLU A 114 1.79 -6.71 -1.91
CA GLU A 114 0.55 -7.23 -1.30
C GLU A 114 -0.16 -8.23 -2.22
N ASN A 115 -0.34 -7.91 -3.50
CA ASN A 115 -0.90 -8.85 -4.47
C ASN A 115 -0.10 -10.16 -4.54
N THR A 116 1.24 -10.06 -4.48
CA THR A 116 2.11 -11.24 -4.50
C THR A 116 1.95 -12.06 -3.22
N GLU A 117 1.87 -11.40 -2.07
CA GLU A 117 1.66 -12.05 -0.77
C GLU A 117 0.30 -12.76 -0.72
N ASP A 118 -0.75 -12.10 -1.19
CA ASP A 118 -2.11 -12.66 -1.25
C ASP A 118 -2.18 -13.89 -2.15
N ILE A 119 -1.56 -13.84 -3.33
CA ILE A 119 -1.46 -15.01 -4.22
C ILE A 119 -0.71 -16.16 -3.53
N GLN A 120 0.35 -15.86 -2.78
CA GLN A 120 1.09 -16.88 -2.03
C GLN A 120 0.24 -17.48 -0.90
N LYS A 121 -0.48 -16.66 -0.15
CA LYS A 121 -1.41 -17.11 0.91
C LYS A 121 -2.53 -17.97 0.34
N MET A 122 -3.14 -17.58 -0.79
CA MET A 122 -4.18 -18.37 -1.47
C MET A 122 -3.68 -19.75 -1.92
N ASN A 123 -2.42 -19.86 -2.30
CA ASN A 123 -1.79 -21.12 -2.67
C ASN A 123 -1.19 -21.89 -1.48
N ALA A 124 -1.48 -21.48 -0.25
CA ALA A 124 -0.92 -22.03 0.99
C ALA A 124 0.63 -22.09 0.99
N ILE A 125 1.25 -21.11 0.35
CA ILE A 125 2.69 -20.89 0.34
C ILE A 125 2.99 -19.87 1.44
N VAL A 126 3.98 -20.15 2.28
CA VAL A 126 4.43 -19.17 3.28
C VAL A 126 5.04 -17.97 2.53
N PRO A 127 4.53 -16.75 2.76
CA PRO A 127 5.04 -15.56 2.10
C PRO A 127 6.55 -15.40 2.30
N THR A 128 7.25 -15.05 1.25
CA THR A 128 8.69 -14.78 1.30
C THR A 128 8.95 -13.41 0.68
N GLU A 129 9.68 -12.55 1.37
CA GLU A 129 10.07 -11.21 0.90
C GLU A 129 10.97 -11.22 -0.37
N ARG A 130 11.35 -12.41 -0.83
CA ARG A 130 12.23 -12.57 -1.99
C ARG A 130 11.45 -12.82 -3.25
N THR A 131 11.74 -12.05 -4.30
CA THR A 131 11.21 -12.29 -5.65
C THR A 131 11.43 -13.75 -6.06
N TYR A 132 10.40 -14.39 -6.60
CA TYR A 132 10.38 -15.81 -7.00
C TYR A 132 11.63 -16.23 -7.79
N LEU A 133 12.11 -15.39 -8.70
CA LEU A 133 13.31 -15.66 -9.52
C LEU A 133 14.63 -15.63 -8.74
N LYS A 134 14.66 -15.00 -7.56
CA LYS A 134 15.85 -14.94 -6.68
C LYS A 134 15.79 -15.97 -5.56
N THR A 135 14.69 -16.71 -5.45
CA THR A 135 14.51 -17.72 -4.41
C THR A 135 15.12 -19.05 -4.89
N GLY A 136 16.07 -19.57 -4.17
CA GLY A 136 16.69 -20.88 -4.49
C GLY A 136 15.68 -22.03 -4.43
N VAL A 137 15.83 -23.04 -5.30
CA VAL A 137 14.94 -24.20 -5.40
C VAL A 137 14.68 -24.87 -4.04
N LEU A 138 15.71 -24.99 -3.19
CA LEU A 138 15.59 -25.59 -1.85
C LEU A 138 14.71 -24.77 -0.90
N ALA A 139 14.75 -23.43 -0.99
CA ALA A 139 13.90 -22.55 -0.17
C ALA A 139 12.44 -22.69 -0.58
N THR A 140 12.17 -22.67 -1.90
CA THR A 140 10.81 -22.88 -2.45
C THR A 140 10.27 -24.26 -2.08
N TRP A 141 11.10 -25.29 -2.11
CA TRP A 141 10.71 -26.64 -1.70
C TRP A 141 10.35 -26.71 -0.22
N LYS A 142 11.16 -26.10 0.65
CA LYS A 142 10.93 -26.07 2.11
C LYS A 142 9.63 -25.32 2.48
N SER A 143 9.26 -24.27 1.76
CA SER A 143 8.01 -23.53 2.02
C SER A 143 6.75 -24.31 1.61
N ARG A 144 6.84 -25.24 0.67
CA ARG A 144 5.71 -26.05 0.18
C ARG A 144 5.52 -27.38 0.92
N ILE A 145 6.59 -27.95 1.49
CA ILE A 145 6.55 -29.24 2.17
C ILE A 145 5.46 -29.34 3.24
N PRO A 146 5.32 -28.39 4.19
CA PRO A 146 4.33 -28.51 5.26
C PRO A 146 2.91 -28.72 4.72
N TRP A 147 2.54 -27.98 3.67
CA TRP A 147 1.24 -28.10 3.02
C TRP A 147 1.08 -29.43 2.28
N LEU A 148 2.08 -29.86 1.53
CA LEU A 148 2.06 -31.14 0.82
C LEU A 148 1.96 -32.33 1.79
N LEU A 149 2.64 -32.28 2.93
CA LEU A 149 2.53 -33.31 3.99
C LEU A 149 1.11 -33.36 4.56
N LEU A 150 0.49 -32.20 4.81
CA LEU A 150 -0.88 -32.12 5.30
C LEU A 150 -1.86 -32.74 4.30
N LEU A 151 -1.70 -32.43 3.01
CA LEU A 151 -2.50 -33.04 1.94
C LEU A 151 -2.29 -34.55 1.85
N MET A 152 -1.06 -35.02 1.97
CA MET A 152 -0.73 -36.45 1.95
C MET A 152 -1.40 -37.19 3.10
N VAL A 153 -1.32 -36.66 4.33
CA VAL A 153 -1.99 -37.21 5.50
C VAL A 153 -3.51 -37.26 5.33
N SER A 154 -4.08 -36.14 4.84
CA SER A 154 -5.53 -36.05 4.56
C SER A 154 -5.97 -37.07 3.50
N ALA A 155 -5.22 -37.20 2.41
CA ALA A 155 -5.51 -38.17 1.35
C ALA A 155 -5.44 -39.62 1.85
N THR A 156 -4.42 -39.96 2.68
CA THR A 156 -4.27 -41.29 3.27
C THR A 156 -5.42 -41.61 4.21
N PHE A 157 -5.84 -40.64 5.04
CA PHE A 157 -6.98 -40.79 5.94
C PHE A 157 -8.29 -41.01 5.17
N THR A 158 -8.54 -40.20 4.12
CA THR A 158 -9.70 -40.38 3.26
C THR A 158 -9.71 -41.74 2.55
N GLY A 159 -8.58 -42.15 2.01
CA GLY A 159 -8.43 -43.45 1.38
C GLY A 159 -8.71 -44.63 2.36
N SER A 160 -8.22 -44.55 3.60
CA SER A 160 -8.51 -45.53 4.62
C SER A 160 -10.00 -45.66 4.99
N ILE A 161 -10.69 -44.52 5.03
CA ILE A 161 -12.15 -44.50 5.25
C ILE A 161 -12.88 -45.19 4.11
N ILE A 162 -12.55 -44.84 2.86
CA ILE A 162 -13.19 -45.40 1.68
C ILE A 162 -13.03 -46.92 1.64
N THR A 163 -11.80 -47.43 1.78
CA THR A 163 -11.55 -48.87 1.78
C THR A 163 -12.25 -49.60 2.94
N SER A 164 -12.34 -48.97 4.11
CA SER A 164 -13.11 -49.55 5.24
C SER A 164 -14.63 -49.67 4.96
N PHE A 165 -15.19 -48.72 4.19
CA PHE A 165 -16.58 -48.79 3.77
C PHE A 165 -16.80 -49.82 2.65
N GLU A 166 -15.89 -49.91 1.67
CA GLU A 166 -15.94 -50.92 0.60
C GLU A 166 -15.91 -52.35 1.19
N ASP A 167 -15.01 -52.62 2.13
CA ASP A 167 -14.94 -53.92 2.82
C ASP A 167 -16.25 -54.28 3.56
N LYS A 168 -16.88 -53.29 4.17
CA LYS A 168 -18.19 -53.52 4.86
C LYS A 168 -19.31 -53.79 3.87
N LEU A 169 -19.35 -53.10 2.73
CA LEU A 169 -20.33 -53.32 1.68
C LEU A 169 -20.13 -54.71 1.04
N ALA A 170 -18.92 -55.10 0.66
CA ALA A 170 -18.62 -56.41 0.12
C ALA A 170 -19.06 -57.54 1.06
N ARG A 171 -18.79 -57.45 2.36
CA ARG A 171 -19.25 -58.42 3.35
C ARG A 171 -20.76 -58.45 3.51
N SER A 172 -21.46 -57.34 3.26
CA SER A 172 -22.91 -57.29 3.36
C SER A 172 -23.60 -57.94 2.15
N GLU A 173 -22.98 -57.91 0.99
CA GLU A 173 -23.44 -58.60 -0.22
C GLU A 173 -23.25 -60.11 -0.13
N GLU A 174 -22.10 -60.57 0.39
CA GLU A 174 -21.78 -61.97 0.57
C GLU A 174 -22.70 -62.71 1.56
N ARG A 175 -23.32 -61.97 2.47
CA ARG A 175 -24.35 -62.52 3.43
C ARG A 175 -25.76 -62.58 2.86
N ARG A 176 -26.01 -62.04 1.64
CA ARG A 176 -27.31 -62.05 1.01
C ARG A 176 -27.53 -63.16 -0.02
N VAL A 177 -26.46 -63.94 -0.32
CA VAL A 177 -26.53 -65.14 -1.11
C VAL A 177 -26.61 -66.35 -0.17
#